data_f0009cd6acdb3380167c24a9cfaf9e0f
#
_entry.id   f0009cd6acdb3380167c24a9cfaf9e0f
#
_cell.length_a   1.000
_cell.length_b   1.000
_cell.length_c   1.000
_cell.angle_alpha   90.00
_cell.angle_beta   90.00
_cell.angle_gamma   90.00
#
_symmetry.space_group_name_H-M   'P 1'
#
loop_
_entity.id
_entity.type
_entity.pdbx_description
1 polymer ?
#
loop_
_entity_poly.entity_id
_entity_poly.type
_entity_poly.pdbx_seq_one_letter_code
_entity_poly.pdbx_strand_id
1 'polypeptide(L)'
;MNIKLRLTVLSFLQFYVWGAWLITFATYFFTNGLGTGSQFSDIFSTLAIASIVMPALTGIIADKWINAERLYGVLHILYGGFLFYVTQVDDAGSLYYAILGAMLCYMPTISLSNSISYTILKNNNYDVVKVFPPIRVWGTIGFIAAMWTTNLSGSKANTTQFIIGGVAAILLGIYSFTLPKCPPQRAISKGASVIEQLGLKA
;
A
#
# COMPACT_ATOMS: atom_id res chain seq x y z
N MET A 1 -23.78 0.63 -3.43
CA MET A 1 -22.82 -0.42 -3.91
C MET A 1 -22.68 -1.46 -2.81
N ASN A 2 -22.76 -2.74 -3.15
CA ASN A 2 -22.66 -3.85 -2.20
C ASN A 2 -21.30 -3.82 -1.48
N ILE A 3 -21.25 -4.11 -0.17
CA ILE A 3 -20.04 -4.12 0.67
C ILE A 3 -18.96 -5.03 0.10
N LYS A 4 -19.32 -6.22 -0.35
CA LYS A 4 -18.34 -7.15 -0.98
C LYS A 4 -17.68 -6.52 -2.19
N LEU A 5 -18.45 -5.87 -3.08
CA LEU A 5 -17.91 -5.19 -4.25
C LEU A 5 -16.98 -4.04 -3.86
N ARG A 6 -17.33 -3.28 -2.82
CA ARG A 6 -16.46 -2.18 -2.33
C ARG A 6 -15.12 -2.70 -1.84
N LEU A 7 -15.10 -3.79 -1.11
CA LEU A 7 -13.86 -4.40 -0.61
C LEU A 7 -13.08 -5.10 -1.73
N THR A 8 -13.77 -5.62 -2.75
CA THR A 8 -13.14 -6.16 -3.97
C THR A 8 -12.39 -5.06 -4.73
N VAL A 9 -13.02 -3.88 -4.92
CA VAL A 9 -12.37 -2.73 -5.55
C VAL A 9 -11.17 -2.25 -4.71
N LEU A 10 -11.32 -2.18 -3.38
CA LEU A 10 -10.22 -1.86 -2.47
C LEU A 10 -9.04 -2.83 -2.66
N SER A 11 -9.32 -4.14 -2.63
CA SER A 11 -8.29 -5.17 -2.78
C SER A 11 -7.62 -5.12 -4.16
N PHE A 12 -8.41 -4.94 -5.22
CA PHE A 12 -7.90 -4.82 -6.59
C PHE A 12 -6.93 -3.63 -6.72
N LEU A 13 -7.38 -2.43 -6.33
CA LEU A 13 -6.58 -1.22 -6.46
C LEU A 13 -5.36 -1.22 -5.54
N GLN A 14 -5.44 -1.80 -4.31
CA GLN A 14 -4.32 -1.92 -3.38
C GLN A 14 -3.10 -2.54 -4.05
N PHE A 15 -3.28 -3.57 -4.85
CA PHE A 15 -2.17 -4.26 -5.50
C PHE A 15 -1.92 -3.78 -6.93
N TYR A 16 -2.92 -3.15 -7.57
CA TYR A 16 -2.74 -2.50 -8.85
C TYR A 16 -1.70 -1.37 -8.77
N VAL A 17 -1.79 -0.51 -7.75
CA VAL A 17 -0.85 0.61 -7.57
C VAL A 17 0.60 0.14 -7.42
N TRP A 18 0.82 -1.02 -6.85
CA TRP A 18 2.15 -1.61 -6.68
C TRP A 18 2.63 -2.35 -7.94
N GLY A 19 1.74 -3.14 -8.53
CA GLY A 19 2.03 -3.89 -9.75
C GLY A 19 2.35 -3.02 -10.97
N ALA A 20 1.92 -1.75 -10.95
CA ALA A 20 2.16 -0.82 -12.04
C ALA A 20 3.65 -0.53 -12.30
N TRP A 21 4.51 -0.63 -11.30
CA TRP A 21 5.93 -0.28 -11.44
C TRP A 21 6.91 -1.29 -10.84
N LEU A 22 6.52 -2.06 -9.82
CA LEU A 22 7.46 -2.89 -9.06
C LEU A 22 8.28 -3.84 -9.94
N ILE A 23 7.62 -4.58 -10.82
CA ILE A 23 8.29 -5.61 -11.65
C ILE A 23 9.12 -4.97 -12.77
N THR A 24 8.68 -3.83 -13.29
CA THR A 24 9.34 -3.13 -14.39
C THR A 24 10.38 -2.13 -13.94
N PHE A 25 10.51 -1.91 -12.62
CA PHE A 25 11.45 -0.95 -12.04
C PHE A 25 12.90 -1.26 -12.38
N ALA A 26 13.30 -2.53 -12.37
CA ALA A 26 14.64 -2.92 -12.79
C ALA A 26 14.92 -2.54 -14.25
N THR A 27 13.95 -2.79 -15.15
CA THR A 27 14.07 -2.38 -16.56
C THR A 27 14.24 -0.87 -16.68
N TYR A 28 13.42 -0.09 -15.98
CA TYR A 28 13.55 1.36 -15.94
C TYR A 28 14.92 1.81 -15.44
N PHE A 29 15.36 1.29 -14.30
CA PHE A 29 16.61 1.69 -13.64
C PHE A 29 17.83 1.45 -14.54
N PHE A 30 17.97 0.24 -15.08
CA PHE A 30 19.14 -0.12 -15.87
C PHE A 30 19.11 0.42 -17.29
N THR A 31 17.93 0.51 -17.92
CA THR A 31 17.82 1.08 -19.28
C THR A 31 18.15 2.58 -19.29
N ASN A 32 17.82 3.30 -18.22
CA ASN A 32 18.12 4.74 -18.13
C ASN A 32 19.50 5.04 -17.48
N GLY A 33 20.28 4.01 -17.14
CA GLY A 33 21.63 4.20 -16.60
C GLY A 33 21.64 4.91 -15.24
N LEU A 34 20.62 4.76 -14.40
CA LEU A 34 20.46 5.51 -13.16
C LEU A 34 21.47 5.12 -12.06
N GLY A 35 22.14 3.98 -12.19
CA GLY A 35 23.15 3.55 -11.25
C GLY A 35 23.61 2.12 -11.45
N THR A 36 24.35 1.62 -10.44
CA THR A 36 24.92 0.27 -10.39
C THR A 36 23.95 -0.75 -9.80
N GLY A 37 24.25 -2.05 -9.96
CA GLY A 37 23.48 -3.14 -9.34
C GLY A 37 23.47 -3.07 -7.81
N SER A 38 24.53 -2.61 -7.16
CA SER A 38 24.58 -2.37 -5.72
C SER A 38 23.58 -1.31 -5.30
N GLN A 39 23.59 -0.15 -5.96
CA GLN A 39 22.64 0.94 -5.69
C GLN A 39 21.19 0.52 -5.93
N PHE A 40 20.93 -0.30 -6.95
CA PHE A 40 19.60 -0.89 -7.17
C PHE A 40 19.18 -1.78 -5.99
N SER A 41 20.09 -2.62 -5.48
CA SER A 41 19.83 -3.46 -4.30
C SER A 41 19.56 -2.63 -3.05
N ASP A 42 20.29 -1.52 -2.85
CA ASP A 42 20.05 -0.60 -1.74
C ASP A 42 18.64 0.02 -1.83
N ILE A 43 18.23 0.44 -3.01
CA ILE A 43 16.87 0.96 -3.23
C ILE A 43 15.81 -0.12 -2.93
N PHE A 44 16.02 -1.36 -3.37
CA PHE A 44 15.10 -2.46 -3.05
C PHE A 44 15.05 -2.81 -1.57
N SER A 45 16.13 -2.58 -0.82
CA SER A 45 16.15 -2.80 0.64
C SER A 45 15.15 -1.91 1.40
N THR A 46 14.77 -0.76 0.81
CA THR A 46 13.77 0.16 1.39
C THR A 46 12.41 -0.51 1.60
N LEU A 47 12.05 -1.49 0.75
CA LEU A 47 10.82 -2.27 0.88
C LEU A 47 10.84 -3.08 2.19
N ALA A 48 11.96 -3.74 2.49
CA ALA A 48 12.14 -4.51 3.71
C ALA A 48 12.12 -3.61 4.95
N ILE A 49 12.87 -2.50 4.93
CA ILE A 49 12.93 -1.52 6.01
C ILE A 49 11.53 -1.02 6.35
N ALA A 50 10.80 -0.56 5.35
CA ALA A 50 9.43 -0.06 5.52
C ALA A 50 8.46 -1.14 6.02
N SER A 51 8.60 -2.39 5.55
CA SER A 51 7.74 -3.51 5.94
C SER A 51 7.91 -3.93 7.40
N ILE A 52 9.09 -3.77 7.98
CA ILE A 52 9.36 -4.13 9.38
C ILE A 52 8.79 -3.07 10.33
N VAL A 53 8.98 -1.79 10.01
CA VAL A 53 8.73 -0.70 10.96
C VAL A 53 7.30 -0.16 10.86
N MET A 54 6.86 0.12 9.63
CA MET A 54 5.65 0.92 9.41
C MET A 54 4.32 0.23 9.75
N PRO A 55 4.12 -1.09 9.54
CA PRO A 55 2.85 -1.73 9.91
C PRO A 55 2.55 -1.64 11.40
N ALA A 56 3.57 -1.78 12.28
CA ALA A 56 3.41 -1.65 13.72
C ALA A 56 3.03 -0.23 14.13
N LEU A 57 3.73 0.79 13.60
CA LEU A 57 3.46 2.19 13.90
C LEU A 57 2.07 2.61 13.43
N THR A 58 1.70 2.28 12.21
CA THR A 58 0.39 2.66 11.65
C THR A 58 -0.75 1.87 12.28
N GLY A 59 -0.52 0.63 12.70
CA GLY A 59 -1.47 -0.14 13.51
C GLY A 59 -1.81 0.59 14.82
N ILE A 60 -0.79 1.02 15.57
CA ILE A 60 -0.99 1.78 16.80
C ILE A 60 -1.75 3.10 16.55
N ILE A 61 -1.44 3.80 15.45
CA ILE A 61 -2.12 5.04 15.08
C ILE A 61 -3.60 4.79 14.75
N ALA A 62 -3.89 3.76 13.96
CA ALA A 62 -5.24 3.38 13.59
C ALA A 62 -6.08 2.91 14.79
N ASP A 63 -5.45 2.17 15.72
CA ASP A 63 -6.14 1.64 16.88
C ASP A 63 -6.45 2.69 17.96
N LYS A 64 -5.66 3.77 18.01
CA LYS A 64 -5.77 4.77 19.10
C LYS A 64 -6.35 6.11 18.67
N TRP A 65 -6.06 6.60 17.47
CA TRP A 65 -6.26 8.03 17.15
C TRP A 65 -7.05 8.31 15.88
N ILE A 66 -6.84 7.53 14.82
CA ILE A 66 -7.38 7.86 13.49
C ILE A 66 -8.15 6.66 12.95
N ASN A 67 -9.29 6.92 12.32
CA ASN A 67 -10.03 5.87 11.63
C ASN A 67 -9.15 5.20 10.56
N ALA A 68 -9.14 3.88 10.53
CA ALA A 68 -8.25 3.11 9.67
C ALA A 68 -8.42 3.45 8.17
N GLU A 69 -9.65 3.66 7.68
CA GLU A 69 -9.93 4.04 6.30
C GLU A 69 -9.39 5.42 5.95
N ARG A 70 -9.36 6.35 6.92
CA ARG A 70 -8.82 7.70 6.72
C ARG A 70 -7.29 7.68 6.67
N LEU A 71 -6.66 6.98 7.61
CA LEU A 71 -5.21 6.81 7.63
C LEU A 71 -4.74 6.15 6.34
N TYR A 72 -5.44 5.10 5.91
CA TYR A 72 -5.18 4.41 4.65
C TYR A 72 -5.25 5.36 3.45
N GLY A 73 -6.28 6.22 3.39
CA GLY A 73 -6.45 7.19 2.31
C GLY A 73 -5.33 8.22 2.25
N VAL A 74 -4.95 8.79 3.39
CA VAL A 74 -3.84 9.75 3.48
C VAL A 74 -2.53 9.10 3.02
N LEU A 75 -2.24 7.88 3.49
CA LEU A 75 -1.02 7.16 3.10
C LEU A 75 -0.96 6.89 1.59
N HIS A 76 -2.09 6.58 0.95
CA HIS A 76 -2.13 6.38 -0.51
C HIS A 76 -1.95 7.67 -1.30
N ILE A 77 -2.49 8.79 -0.81
CA ILE A 77 -2.27 10.10 -1.44
C ILE A 77 -0.80 10.51 -1.34
N LEU A 78 -0.17 10.32 -0.17
CA LEU A 78 1.26 10.58 0.01
C LEU A 78 2.11 9.65 -0.85
N TYR A 79 1.77 8.36 -0.90
CA TYR A 79 2.43 7.39 -1.77
C TYR A 79 2.37 7.81 -3.24
N GLY A 80 1.20 8.24 -3.72
CA GLY A 80 1.04 8.77 -5.07
C GLY A 80 1.91 10.00 -5.32
N GLY A 81 2.01 10.91 -4.35
CA GLY A 81 2.91 12.07 -4.39
C GLY A 81 4.37 11.67 -4.54
N PHE A 82 4.84 10.67 -3.77
CA PHE A 82 6.20 10.15 -3.91
C PHE A 82 6.43 9.49 -5.27
N LEU A 83 5.46 8.76 -5.83
CA LEU A 83 5.59 8.18 -7.16
C LEU A 83 5.70 9.27 -8.24
N PHE A 84 4.99 10.39 -8.12
CA PHE A 84 5.19 11.54 -9.01
C PHE A 84 6.56 12.19 -8.81
N TYR A 85 7.06 12.27 -7.57
CA TYR A 85 8.40 12.76 -7.31
C TYR A 85 9.48 11.87 -7.95
N VAL A 86 9.31 10.54 -7.94
CA VAL A 86 10.21 9.60 -8.64
C VAL A 86 10.36 9.96 -10.12
N THR A 87 9.35 10.53 -10.78
CA THR A 87 9.45 10.91 -12.19
C THR A 87 10.35 12.11 -12.46
N GLN A 88 10.76 12.82 -11.42
CA GLN A 88 11.64 14.01 -11.50
C GLN A 88 13.08 13.71 -11.08
N VAL A 89 13.38 12.45 -10.76
CA VAL A 89 14.66 12.03 -10.19
C VAL A 89 15.43 11.22 -11.24
N ASP A 90 16.71 11.55 -11.42
CA ASP A 90 17.60 10.98 -12.44
C ASP A 90 18.90 10.39 -11.87
N ASP A 91 19.03 10.28 -10.55
CA ASP A 91 20.18 9.67 -9.88
C ASP A 91 19.75 8.64 -8.81
N ALA A 92 20.62 7.65 -8.56
CA ALA A 92 20.33 6.55 -7.63
C ALA A 92 20.16 7.02 -6.17
N GLY A 93 20.86 8.06 -5.73
CA GLY A 93 20.81 8.57 -4.37
C GLY A 93 19.46 9.21 -4.06
N SER A 94 19.03 10.14 -4.90
CA SER A 94 17.70 10.77 -4.78
C SER A 94 16.57 9.76 -4.97
N LEU A 95 16.75 8.79 -5.87
CA LEU A 95 15.80 7.70 -6.11
C LEU A 95 15.64 6.80 -4.87
N TYR A 96 16.72 6.54 -4.13
CA TYR A 96 16.67 5.80 -2.86
C TYR A 96 15.71 6.48 -1.86
N TYR A 97 15.85 7.78 -1.63
CA TYR A 97 14.99 8.50 -0.70
C TYR A 97 13.56 8.63 -1.20
N ALA A 98 13.36 8.82 -2.49
CA ALA A 98 12.03 8.88 -3.10
C ALA A 98 11.27 7.55 -2.93
N ILE A 99 11.92 6.43 -3.23
CA ILE A 99 11.34 5.09 -3.06
C ILE A 99 11.18 4.74 -1.57
N LEU A 100 12.13 5.11 -0.70
CA LEU A 100 11.97 4.93 0.74
C LEU A 100 10.71 5.64 1.25
N GLY A 101 10.51 6.91 0.91
CA GLY A 101 9.31 7.68 1.26
C GLY A 101 8.03 7.02 0.73
N ALA A 102 8.05 6.58 -0.53
CA ALA A 102 6.95 5.83 -1.12
C ALA A 102 6.65 4.54 -0.32
N MET A 103 7.67 3.75 0.03
CA MET A 103 7.49 2.49 0.75
C MET A 103 7.05 2.70 2.20
N LEU A 104 7.54 3.73 2.89
CA LEU A 104 7.06 4.09 4.23
C LEU A 104 5.55 4.38 4.24
N CYS A 105 5.03 4.94 3.16
CA CYS A 105 3.59 5.16 3.01
C CYS A 105 2.84 3.90 2.57
N TYR A 106 3.39 3.10 1.63
CA TYR A 106 2.67 1.97 1.01
C TYR A 106 2.66 0.72 1.88
N MET A 107 3.78 0.28 2.44
CA MET A 107 3.89 -1.01 3.15
C MET A 107 2.87 -1.19 4.27
N PRO A 108 2.60 -0.19 5.11
CA PRO A 108 1.59 -0.33 6.16
C PRO A 108 0.16 -0.46 5.60
N THR A 109 -0.11 0.02 4.39
CA THR A 109 -1.46 -0.02 3.82
C THR A 109 -1.88 -1.45 3.47
N ILE A 110 -0.95 -2.37 3.28
CA ILE A 110 -1.25 -3.80 3.04
C ILE A 110 -1.95 -4.40 4.27
N SER A 111 -1.43 -4.17 5.46
CA SER A 111 -2.05 -4.63 6.71
C SER A 111 -3.33 -3.86 7.03
N LEU A 112 -3.34 -2.53 6.82
CA LEU A 112 -4.52 -1.70 7.02
C LEU A 112 -5.68 -2.13 6.11
N SER A 113 -5.43 -2.47 4.83
CA SER A 113 -6.48 -2.93 3.92
C SER A 113 -7.16 -4.21 4.40
N ASN A 114 -6.40 -5.13 4.99
CA ASN A 114 -6.93 -6.35 5.59
C ASN A 114 -7.75 -6.02 6.85
N SER A 115 -7.23 -5.19 7.75
CA SER A 115 -7.91 -4.76 8.97
C SER A 115 -9.23 -4.04 8.66
N ILE A 116 -9.23 -3.10 7.71
CA ILE A 116 -10.43 -2.40 7.22
C ILE A 116 -11.45 -3.41 6.70
N SER A 117 -11.00 -4.36 5.86
CA SER A 117 -11.88 -5.38 5.28
C SER A 117 -12.52 -6.26 6.35
N TYR A 118 -11.75 -6.73 7.34
CA TYR A 118 -12.25 -7.53 8.45
C TYR A 118 -13.25 -6.77 9.30
N THR A 119 -12.94 -5.53 9.66
CA THR A 119 -13.82 -4.67 10.45
C THR A 119 -15.15 -4.43 9.74
N ILE A 120 -15.11 -4.08 8.45
CA ILE A 120 -16.31 -3.83 7.66
C ILE A 120 -17.16 -5.10 7.52
N LEU A 121 -16.54 -6.24 7.21
CA LEU A 121 -17.27 -7.52 7.09
C LEU A 121 -17.91 -7.92 8.40
N LYS A 122 -17.17 -7.84 9.52
CA LYS A 122 -17.68 -8.16 10.86
C LYS A 122 -18.85 -7.26 11.26
N ASN A 123 -18.74 -5.95 11.03
CA ASN A 123 -19.78 -4.98 11.37
C ASN A 123 -21.07 -5.15 10.54
N ASN A 124 -20.99 -5.86 9.40
CA ASN A 124 -22.13 -6.19 8.55
C ASN A 124 -22.55 -7.66 8.66
N ASN A 125 -22.19 -8.35 9.75
CA ASN A 125 -22.57 -9.73 10.07
C ASN A 125 -22.15 -10.77 9.00
N TYR A 126 -21.08 -10.52 8.26
CA TYR A 126 -20.50 -11.51 7.35
C TYR A 126 -19.54 -12.46 8.09
N ASP A 127 -19.54 -13.72 7.68
CA ASP A 127 -18.48 -14.67 8.06
C ASP A 127 -17.17 -14.28 7.36
N VAL A 128 -16.27 -13.65 8.11
CA VAL A 128 -14.99 -13.11 7.58
C VAL A 128 -14.16 -14.22 6.97
N VAL A 129 -14.11 -15.40 7.58
CA VAL A 129 -13.28 -16.53 7.12
C VAL A 129 -13.72 -17.02 5.74
N LYS A 130 -15.03 -17.02 5.47
CA LYS A 130 -15.59 -17.46 4.18
C LYS A 130 -15.58 -16.36 3.12
N VAL A 131 -15.82 -15.09 3.54
CA VAL A 131 -16.08 -14.00 2.57
C VAL A 131 -14.82 -13.25 2.18
N PHE A 132 -13.84 -13.11 3.08
CA PHE A 132 -12.62 -12.35 2.80
C PHE A 132 -11.69 -13.00 1.76
N PRO A 133 -11.42 -14.32 1.77
CA PRO A 133 -10.48 -14.91 0.82
C PRO A 133 -10.84 -14.65 -0.65
N PRO A 134 -12.09 -14.83 -1.12
CA PRO A 134 -12.49 -14.47 -2.48
C PRO A 134 -12.27 -13.00 -2.81
N ILE A 135 -12.49 -12.09 -1.86
CA ILE A 135 -12.24 -10.65 -2.04
C ILE A 135 -10.73 -10.40 -2.22
N ARG A 136 -9.90 -11.06 -1.40
CA ARG A 136 -8.44 -10.86 -1.42
C ARG A 136 -7.79 -11.35 -2.72
N VAL A 137 -8.34 -12.37 -3.39
CA VAL A 137 -7.87 -12.84 -4.70
C VAL A 137 -7.87 -11.72 -5.74
N TRP A 138 -8.82 -10.78 -5.68
CA TRP A 138 -8.87 -9.65 -6.59
C TRP A 138 -7.64 -8.73 -6.49
N GLY A 139 -6.93 -8.76 -5.37
CA GLY A 139 -5.63 -8.09 -5.27
C GLY A 139 -4.58 -8.67 -6.22
N THR A 140 -4.52 -10.01 -6.33
CA THR A 140 -3.63 -10.66 -7.31
C THR A 140 -4.03 -10.31 -8.74
N ILE A 141 -5.34 -10.31 -9.03
CA ILE A 141 -5.85 -9.90 -10.35
C ILE A 141 -5.48 -8.43 -10.62
N GLY A 142 -5.61 -7.55 -9.64
CA GLY A 142 -5.20 -6.15 -9.75
C GLY A 142 -3.73 -5.97 -10.06
N PHE A 143 -2.87 -6.72 -9.38
CA PHE A 143 -1.42 -6.72 -9.64
C PHE A 143 -1.09 -7.15 -11.08
N ILE A 144 -1.69 -8.25 -11.54
CA ILE A 144 -1.51 -8.75 -12.92
C ILE A 144 -2.02 -7.73 -13.95
N ALA A 145 -3.20 -7.15 -13.70
CA ALA A 145 -3.78 -6.13 -14.58
C ALA A 145 -2.87 -4.91 -14.71
N ALA A 146 -2.26 -4.47 -13.60
CA ALA A 146 -1.31 -3.37 -13.59
C ALA A 146 -0.04 -3.68 -14.41
N MET A 147 0.53 -4.88 -14.23
CA MET A 147 1.67 -5.34 -15.03
C MET A 147 1.34 -5.32 -16.54
N TRP A 148 0.15 -5.79 -16.91
CA TRP A 148 -0.29 -5.74 -18.31
C TRP A 148 -0.48 -4.32 -18.80
N THR A 149 -1.08 -3.44 -18.00
CA THR A 149 -1.24 -2.02 -18.34
C THR A 149 0.12 -1.38 -18.66
N THR A 150 1.11 -1.57 -17.79
CA THR A 150 2.46 -1.03 -18.00
C THR A 150 3.16 -1.67 -19.19
N ASN A 151 2.98 -2.96 -19.40
CA ASN A 151 3.58 -3.69 -20.52
C ASN A 151 2.99 -3.25 -21.86
N LEU A 152 1.66 -3.25 -21.99
CA LEU A 152 0.95 -2.94 -23.23
C LEU A 152 1.05 -1.46 -23.61
N SER A 153 1.17 -0.57 -22.63
CA SER A 153 1.42 0.86 -22.87
C SER A 153 2.88 1.17 -23.27
N GLY A 154 3.76 0.17 -23.33
CA GLY A 154 5.18 0.40 -23.62
C GLY A 154 5.95 1.14 -22.52
N SER A 155 5.42 1.17 -21.29
CA SER A 155 5.92 2.04 -20.20
C SER A 155 6.99 1.40 -19.31
N LYS A 156 7.50 0.22 -19.65
CA LYS A 156 8.46 -0.54 -18.80
C LYS A 156 9.76 0.19 -18.50
N ALA A 157 10.26 0.99 -19.46
CA ALA A 157 11.56 1.64 -19.38
C ALA A 157 11.46 3.16 -19.20
N ASN A 158 10.28 3.69 -18.92
CA ASN A 158 10.09 5.13 -18.75
C ASN A 158 9.28 5.45 -17.46
N THR A 159 9.22 6.73 -17.13
CA THR A 159 8.57 7.22 -15.92
C THR A 159 7.03 7.04 -15.90
N THR A 160 6.39 6.73 -17.03
CA THR A 160 4.94 6.57 -17.14
C THR A 160 4.41 5.47 -16.20
N GLN A 161 5.21 4.42 -15.93
CA GLN A 161 4.83 3.39 -14.96
C GLN A 161 4.55 3.97 -13.56
N PHE A 162 5.34 4.95 -13.12
CA PHE A 162 5.12 5.63 -11.83
C PHE A 162 3.93 6.58 -11.88
N ILE A 163 3.67 7.22 -13.03
CA ILE A 163 2.46 8.04 -13.24
C ILE A 163 1.21 7.17 -13.14
N ILE A 164 1.18 6.00 -13.80
CA ILE A 164 0.08 5.05 -13.72
C ILE A 164 -0.16 4.63 -12.25
N GLY A 165 0.90 4.23 -11.54
CA GLY A 165 0.83 3.87 -10.13
C GLY A 165 0.37 5.04 -9.25
N GLY A 166 0.91 6.24 -9.47
CA GLY A 166 0.60 7.46 -8.71
C GLY A 166 -0.85 7.90 -8.88
N VAL A 167 -1.36 7.92 -10.10
CA VAL A 167 -2.78 8.23 -10.36
C VAL A 167 -3.68 7.20 -9.70
N ALA A 168 -3.39 5.91 -9.85
CA ALA A 168 -4.16 4.85 -9.22
C ALA A 168 -4.12 4.95 -7.68
N ALA A 169 -2.97 5.32 -7.10
CA ALA A 169 -2.82 5.52 -5.66
C ALA A 169 -3.68 6.68 -5.14
N ILE A 170 -3.69 7.82 -5.82
CA ILE A 170 -4.54 8.96 -5.45
C ILE A 170 -6.03 8.58 -5.56
N LEU A 171 -6.43 7.92 -6.66
CA LEU A 171 -7.81 7.45 -6.81
C LEU A 171 -8.21 6.48 -5.70
N LEU A 172 -7.34 5.56 -5.32
CA LEU A 172 -7.56 4.64 -4.21
C LEU A 172 -7.64 5.39 -2.87
N GLY A 173 -6.77 6.37 -2.65
CA GLY A 173 -6.80 7.23 -1.47
C GLY A 173 -8.15 7.96 -1.33
N ILE A 174 -8.61 8.60 -2.39
CA ILE A 174 -9.92 9.28 -2.44
C ILE A 174 -11.05 8.26 -2.23
N TYR A 175 -10.99 7.11 -2.90
CA TYR A 175 -11.97 6.05 -2.75
C TYR A 175 -12.11 5.56 -1.30
N SER A 176 -11.01 5.46 -0.57
CA SER A 176 -11.01 4.97 0.81
C SER A 176 -11.87 5.83 1.74
N PHE A 177 -11.94 7.14 1.54
CA PHE A 177 -12.80 8.03 2.32
C PHE A 177 -14.30 7.76 2.11
N THR A 178 -14.67 7.03 1.08
CA THR A 178 -16.05 6.62 0.85
C THR A 178 -16.42 5.34 1.61
N LEU A 179 -15.45 4.57 2.12
CA LEU A 179 -15.67 3.31 2.80
C LEU A 179 -16.43 3.50 4.14
N PRO A 180 -17.10 2.46 4.65
CA PRO A 180 -17.67 2.49 5.98
C PRO A 180 -16.60 2.82 7.03
N LYS A 181 -16.97 3.62 8.03
CA LYS A 181 -16.07 4.04 9.10
C LYS A 181 -15.53 2.85 9.89
N CYS A 182 -14.22 2.83 10.09
CA CYS A 182 -13.50 1.89 10.94
C CYS A 182 -12.87 2.68 12.10
N PRO A 183 -13.65 3.03 13.13
CA PRO A 183 -13.18 3.88 14.22
C PRO A 183 -12.08 3.18 15.03
N PRO A 184 -11.20 3.94 15.70
CA PRO A 184 -10.20 3.41 16.60
C PRO A 184 -10.84 2.49 17.64
N GLN A 185 -10.29 1.31 17.80
CA GLN A 185 -10.65 0.43 18.92
C GLN A 185 -9.93 0.97 20.15
N ARG A 186 -10.63 1.73 21.00
CA ARG A 186 -10.09 2.12 22.30
C ARG A 186 -9.58 0.88 22.99
N ALA A 187 -8.28 0.84 23.29
CA ALA A 187 -7.67 -0.24 24.05
C ALA A 187 -8.55 -0.57 25.27
N ILE A 188 -9.14 -1.73 25.29
CA ILE A 188 -10.10 -2.18 26.33
C ILE A 188 -9.39 -2.38 27.66
N SER A 189 -8.07 -2.22 27.77
CA SER A 189 -7.34 -2.27 29.03
C SER A 189 -6.59 -0.98 29.30
N LYS A 190 -7.13 -0.14 30.15
CA LYS A 190 -6.33 0.81 30.92
C LYS A 190 -5.30 -0.01 31.71
N GLY A 191 -4.05 -0.09 31.20
CA GLY A 191 -2.95 -0.75 31.90
C GLY A 191 -2.15 -1.79 31.11
N ALA A 192 -2.53 -2.14 29.87
CA ALA A 192 -1.72 -3.05 29.06
C ALA A 192 -0.40 -2.37 28.66
N SER A 193 0.74 -3.04 28.94
CA SER A 193 2.05 -2.56 28.52
C SER A 193 2.15 -2.54 26.99
N VAL A 194 3.09 -1.75 26.44
CA VAL A 194 3.35 -1.69 24.99
C VAL A 194 3.66 -3.10 24.44
N ILE A 195 4.31 -3.95 25.22
CA ILE A 195 4.66 -5.33 24.88
C ILE A 195 3.41 -6.22 24.73
N GLU A 196 2.40 -6.04 25.61
CA GLU A 196 1.11 -6.73 25.51
C GLU A 196 0.29 -6.23 24.31
N GLN A 197 0.37 -4.94 24.00
CA GLN A 197 -0.30 -4.33 22.84
C GLN A 197 0.31 -4.80 21.51
N LEU A 198 1.57 -5.18 21.49
CA LEU A 198 2.27 -5.76 20.34
C LEU A 198 2.07 -7.28 20.21
N GLY A 199 1.34 -7.92 21.14
CA GLY A 199 1.14 -9.37 21.12
C GLY A 199 2.42 -10.17 21.41
N LEU A 200 3.42 -9.55 22.02
CA LEU A 200 4.72 -10.16 22.31
C LEU A 200 4.79 -10.83 23.68
N LYS A 201 3.68 -10.82 24.44
CA LYS A 201 3.52 -11.70 25.62
C LYS A 201 2.79 -12.97 25.20
N ALA A 202 3.51 -14.10 25.26
CA ALA A 202 2.94 -15.45 25.26
C ALA A 202 2.28 -15.72 26.61
#